data_84db49493942b915e83086853ee9d606
#
_entry.id   84db49493942b915e83086853ee9d606
#
_cell.length_a   1.000
_cell.length_b   1.000
_cell.length_c   1.000
_cell.angle_alpha   90.00
_cell.angle_beta   90.00
_cell.angle_gamma   90.00
#
_symmetry.space_group_name_H-M   'P 1'
#
loop_
_entity.id
_entity.type
_entity.pdbx_description
1 polymer ?
#
loop_
_entity_poly.entity_id
_entity_poly.type
_entity_poly.pdbx_seq_one_letter_code
_entity_poly.pdbx_strand_id
1 'polypeptide(L)'
;MSRTVPEWIGKSDDAMPSIHVRLRIYAKQNGICACGCGRVMNLNRDKVDCDHILALRDGGLNVESNLQLLLAEHHKEKTRAENVARGKERQHKAKAFTRQPSRLKGRQFEKSPGQHNATRRVRRFSPIDGIYE
;
A
#
# COMPACT_ATOMS: atom_id res chain seq x y z
N MET A 1 -1.77 7.10 -47.07
CA MET A 1 -2.87 7.02 -46.10
C MET A 1 -2.38 6.25 -44.87
N SER A 2 -2.35 6.86 -43.72
CA SER A 2 -1.97 6.18 -42.47
C SER A 2 -3.09 5.19 -42.11
N ARG A 3 -2.77 3.90 -42.05
CA ARG A 3 -3.73 2.89 -41.57
C ARG A 3 -3.87 3.08 -40.07
N THR A 4 -5.03 3.52 -39.64
CA THR A 4 -5.36 3.57 -38.22
C THR A 4 -5.47 2.14 -37.69
N VAL A 5 -4.54 1.74 -36.85
CA VAL A 5 -4.59 0.44 -36.19
C VAL A 5 -5.58 0.53 -35.04
N PRO A 6 -6.61 -0.34 -35.00
CA PRO A 6 -7.58 -0.31 -33.91
C PRO A 6 -6.90 -0.61 -32.59
N GLU A 7 -7.45 -0.03 -31.51
CA GLU A 7 -7.01 -0.29 -30.16
C GLU A 7 -7.16 -1.78 -29.82
N TRP A 8 -6.18 -2.34 -29.16
CA TRP A 8 -6.31 -3.70 -28.66
C TRP A 8 -7.23 -3.77 -27.45
N ILE A 9 -8.15 -4.72 -27.49
CA ILE A 9 -9.08 -5.03 -26.41
C ILE A 9 -8.86 -6.50 -26.03
N GLY A 10 -8.60 -6.75 -24.76
CA GLY A 10 -8.46 -8.10 -24.23
C GLY A 10 -9.78 -8.88 -24.31
N LYS A 11 -9.75 -10.12 -24.75
CA LYS A 11 -10.94 -11.00 -24.79
C LYS A 11 -11.43 -11.41 -23.40
N SER A 12 -10.57 -11.33 -22.40
CA SER A 12 -10.84 -11.61 -20.99
C SER A 12 -9.91 -10.76 -20.12
N ASP A 13 -10.19 -10.71 -18.84
CA ASP A 13 -9.36 -9.99 -17.86
C ASP A 13 -7.93 -10.55 -17.78
N ASP A 14 -7.77 -11.85 -18.03
CA ASP A 14 -6.46 -12.51 -18.04
C ASP A 14 -5.74 -12.46 -19.39
N ALA A 15 -6.35 -11.88 -20.43
CA ALA A 15 -5.76 -11.82 -21.74
C ALA A 15 -4.52 -10.89 -21.74
N MET A 16 -3.39 -11.43 -22.16
CA MET A 16 -2.15 -10.68 -22.29
C MET A 16 -2.00 -10.07 -23.67
N PRO A 17 -1.52 -8.81 -23.77
CA PRO A 17 -1.29 -8.16 -25.05
C PRO A 17 -0.13 -8.84 -25.81
N SER A 18 -0.28 -8.92 -27.13
CA SER A 18 0.78 -9.42 -28.01
C SER A 18 2.02 -8.52 -27.98
N ILE A 19 3.13 -9.04 -28.49
CA ILE A 19 4.38 -8.25 -28.57
C ILE A 19 4.18 -6.97 -29.38
N HIS A 20 3.36 -7.00 -30.43
CA HIS A 20 3.09 -5.82 -31.27
C HIS A 20 2.35 -4.73 -30.50
N VAL A 21 1.40 -5.09 -29.62
CA VAL A 21 0.71 -4.17 -28.75
C VAL A 21 1.67 -3.56 -27.74
N ARG A 22 2.51 -4.39 -27.11
CA ARG A 22 3.53 -3.93 -26.16
C ARG A 22 4.52 -2.95 -26.79
N LEU A 23 4.94 -3.21 -28.05
CA LEU A 23 5.81 -2.28 -28.78
C LEU A 23 5.11 -0.95 -29.08
N ARG A 24 3.80 -0.94 -29.35
CA ARG A 24 3.05 0.31 -29.50
C ARG A 24 2.99 1.10 -28.19
N ILE A 25 2.75 0.42 -27.08
CA ILE A 25 2.77 1.04 -25.74
C ILE A 25 4.15 1.60 -25.44
N TYR A 26 5.20 0.84 -25.71
CA TYR A 26 6.59 1.27 -25.56
C TYR A 26 6.89 2.55 -26.36
N ALA A 27 6.45 2.61 -27.61
CA ALA A 27 6.60 3.79 -28.45
C ALA A 27 5.80 5.00 -27.91
N LYS A 28 4.57 4.79 -27.44
CA LYS A 28 3.75 5.84 -26.81
C LYS A 28 4.39 6.41 -25.54
N GLN A 29 5.14 5.58 -24.80
CA GLN A 29 5.87 5.99 -23.60
C GLN A 29 7.27 6.54 -23.91
N ASN A 30 7.67 6.66 -25.20
CA ASN A 30 9.03 7.03 -25.63
C ASN A 30 10.13 6.14 -25.00
N GLY A 31 9.82 4.88 -24.73
CA GLY A 31 10.73 3.94 -24.10
C GLY A 31 11.01 4.20 -22.62
N ILE A 32 10.30 5.13 -21.98
CA ILE A 32 10.51 5.52 -20.58
C ILE A 32 9.58 4.69 -19.68
N CYS A 33 10.10 4.26 -18.53
CA CYS A 33 9.32 3.56 -17.53
C CYS A 33 8.13 4.42 -17.02
N ALA A 34 6.95 3.84 -16.99
CA ALA A 34 5.72 4.56 -16.64
C ALA A 34 5.63 5.01 -15.14
N CYS A 35 6.57 4.56 -14.29
CA CYS A 35 6.59 4.93 -12.87
C CYS A 35 6.97 6.40 -12.60
N GLY A 36 7.40 7.15 -13.63
CA GLY A 36 7.84 8.54 -13.49
C GLY A 36 9.30 8.72 -13.07
N CYS A 37 10.09 7.63 -13.01
CA CYS A 37 11.51 7.70 -12.64
C CYS A 37 12.42 8.29 -13.74
N GLY A 38 11.91 8.46 -14.97
CA GLY A 38 12.68 8.95 -16.13
C GLY A 38 13.65 7.94 -16.72
N ARG A 39 13.71 6.73 -16.20
CA ARG A 39 14.63 5.69 -16.71
C ARG A 39 14.14 5.13 -18.03
N VAL A 40 15.03 5.12 -19.03
CA VAL A 40 14.78 4.50 -20.33
C VAL A 40 14.89 2.98 -20.19
N MET A 41 13.88 2.26 -20.66
CA MET A 41 13.84 0.79 -20.65
C MET A 41 14.59 0.23 -21.87
N ASN A 42 15.51 -0.68 -21.62
CA ASN A 42 16.20 -1.41 -22.69
C ASN A 42 15.60 -2.80 -22.83
N LEU A 43 14.80 -3.03 -23.88
CA LEU A 43 14.09 -4.30 -24.10
C LEU A 43 15.01 -5.53 -24.23
N ASN A 44 16.31 -5.33 -24.51
CA ASN A 44 17.27 -6.43 -24.64
C ASN A 44 17.96 -6.78 -23.31
N ARG A 45 17.95 -5.86 -22.34
CA ARG A 45 18.68 -6.02 -21.06
C ARG A 45 17.76 -5.99 -19.86
N ASP A 46 16.73 -5.17 -19.94
CA ASP A 46 15.84 -4.94 -18.80
C ASP A 46 14.65 -5.89 -18.86
N LYS A 47 14.26 -6.40 -17.72
CA LYS A 47 12.99 -7.10 -17.59
C LYS A 47 11.87 -6.06 -17.48
N VAL A 48 11.01 -6.04 -18.49
CA VAL A 48 9.89 -5.11 -18.60
C VAL A 48 8.58 -5.87 -18.44
N ASP A 49 7.76 -5.42 -17.51
CA ASP A 49 6.43 -5.97 -17.25
C ASP A 49 5.35 -5.05 -17.82
N CYS A 50 4.27 -5.65 -18.31
CA CYS A 50 3.06 -4.94 -18.73
C CYS A 50 2.06 -4.96 -17.60
N ASP A 51 1.58 -3.79 -17.21
CA ASP A 51 0.68 -3.62 -16.07
C ASP A 51 -0.48 -2.68 -16.43
N HIS A 52 -1.56 -2.73 -15.66
CA HIS A 52 -2.69 -1.83 -15.83
C HIS A 52 -2.46 -0.51 -15.08
N ILE A 53 -2.80 0.60 -15.72
CA ILE A 53 -2.78 1.93 -15.09
C ILE A 53 -3.81 1.95 -13.97
N LEU A 54 -5.07 1.59 -14.30
CA LEU A 54 -6.13 1.33 -13.33
C LEU A 54 -6.32 -0.17 -13.22
N ALA A 55 -6.17 -0.73 -12.03
CA ALA A 55 -6.29 -2.16 -11.81
C ALA A 55 -7.68 -2.68 -12.21
N LEU A 56 -7.75 -3.86 -12.83
CA LEU A 56 -9.01 -4.48 -13.27
C LEU A 56 -10.02 -4.60 -12.13
N ARG A 57 -9.58 -4.96 -10.94
CA ARG A 57 -10.43 -5.08 -9.74
C ARG A 57 -11.02 -3.74 -9.26
N ASP A 58 -10.41 -2.64 -9.65
CA ASP A 58 -10.83 -1.28 -9.29
C ASP A 58 -11.67 -0.64 -10.41
N GLY A 59 -12.10 -1.46 -11.38
CA GLY A 59 -12.94 -1.07 -12.50
C GLY A 59 -12.18 -0.70 -13.78
N GLY A 60 -10.86 -0.97 -13.83
CA GLY A 60 -10.08 -0.82 -15.04
C GLY A 60 -10.51 -1.80 -16.11
N LEU A 61 -10.37 -1.41 -17.38
CA LEU A 61 -10.63 -2.28 -18.52
C LEU A 61 -9.33 -2.87 -19.04
N ASN A 62 -9.41 -4.08 -19.60
CA ASN A 62 -8.26 -4.72 -20.25
C ASN A 62 -8.13 -4.24 -21.70
N VAL A 63 -7.72 -3.00 -21.87
CA VAL A 63 -7.56 -2.31 -23.15
C VAL A 63 -6.20 -1.64 -23.24
N GLU A 64 -5.70 -1.43 -24.46
CA GLU A 64 -4.37 -0.84 -24.70
C GLU A 64 -4.16 0.52 -24.02
N SER A 65 -5.20 1.36 -23.97
CA SER A 65 -5.14 2.68 -23.32
C SER A 65 -4.97 2.61 -21.80
N ASN A 66 -5.37 1.48 -21.18
CA ASN A 66 -5.20 1.23 -19.75
C ASN A 66 -3.95 0.40 -19.44
N LEU A 67 -3.11 0.12 -20.41
CA LEU A 67 -1.88 -0.63 -20.22
C LEU A 67 -0.65 0.28 -20.22
N GLN A 68 0.32 -0.08 -19.41
CA GLN A 68 1.60 0.59 -19.29
C GLN A 68 2.75 -0.41 -19.17
N LEU A 69 3.94 0.02 -19.53
CA LEU A 69 5.16 -0.77 -19.36
C LEU A 69 6.00 -0.21 -18.23
N LEU A 70 6.45 -1.08 -17.36
CA LEU A 70 7.27 -0.79 -16.20
C LEU A 70 8.49 -1.70 -16.15
N LEU A 71 9.58 -1.21 -15.60
CA LEU A 71 10.66 -2.09 -15.16
C LEU A 71 10.15 -3.02 -14.08
N ALA A 72 10.50 -4.29 -14.12
CA ALA A 72 9.99 -5.31 -13.21
C ALA A 72 10.23 -4.96 -11.71
N GLU A 73 11.32 -4.28 -11.41
CA GLU A 73 11.61 -3.78 -10.06
C GLU A 73 10.59 -2.71 -9.61
N HIS A 74 10.28 -1.74 -10.48
CA HIS A 74 9.29 -0.68 -10.20
C HIS A 74 7.86 -1.22 -10.18
N HIS A 75 7.56 -2.24 -11.01
CA HIS A 75 6.27 -2.94 -10.95
C HIS A 75 6.06 -3.62 -9.58
N LYS A 76 7.09 -4.27 -9.03
CA LYS A 76 7.03 -4.85 -7.68
C LYS A 76 6.79 -3.80 -6.60
N GLU A 77 7.44 -2.65 -6.70
CA GLU A 77 7.24 -1.54 -5.76
C GLU A 77 5.81 -0.99 -5.84
N LYS A 78 5.30 -0.76 -7.06
CA LYS A 78 3.92 -0.34 -7.28
C LYS A 78 2.93 -1.33 -6.66
N THR A 79 3.07 -2.62 -6.97
CA THR A 79 2.22 -3.69 -6.43
C THR A 79 2.27 -3.74 -4.90
N ARG A 80 3.45 -3.58 -4.31
CA ARG A 80 3.62 -3.53 -2.85
C ARG A 80 2.89 -2.34 -2.23
N ALA A 81 3.03 -1.15 -2.82
CA ALA A 81 2.36 0.06 -2.36
C ALA A 81 0.84 -0.08 -2.44
N GLU A 82 0.31 -0.59 -3.54
CA GLU A 82 -1.11 -0.85 -3.73
C GLU A 82 -1.65 -1.87 -2.71
N ASN A 83 -0.92 -2.95 -2.44
CA ASN A 83 -1.32 -3.95 -1.45
C ASN A 83 -1.37 -3.37 -0.04
N VAL A 84 -0.42 -2.49 0.32
CA VAL A 84 -0.44 -1.78 1.61
C VAL A 84 -1.65 -0.85 1.70
N ALA A 85 -1.93 -0.07 0.65
CA ALA A 85 -3.08 0.83 0.60
C ALA A 85 -4.41 0.06 0.76
N ARG A 86 -4.57 -1.05 0.03
CA ARG A 86 -5.74 -1.94 0.13
C ARG A 86 -5.88 -2.57 1.51
N GLY A 87 -4.77 -2.95 2.13
CA GLY A 87 -4.76 -3.48 3.50
C GLY A 87 -5.31 -2.46 4.49
N LYS A 88 -4.86 -1.21 4.40
CA LYS A 88 -5.36 -0.11 5.22
C LYS A 88 -6.85 0.15 4.99
N GLU A 89 -7.28 0.20 3.73
CA GLU A 89 -8.69 0.41 3.37
C GLU A 89 -9.59 -0.70 3.94
N ARG A 90 -9.16 -1.98 3.80
CA ARG A 90 -9.87 -3.13 4.38
C ARG A 90 -9.98 -3.02 5.89
N GLN A 91 -8.91 -2.62 6.58
CA GLN A 91 -8.94 -2.40 8.03
C GLN A 91 -9.88 -1.26 8.42
N HIS A 92 -9.89 -0.15 7.65
CA HIS A 92 -10.82 0.95 7.89
C HIS A 92 -12.29 0.51 7.73
N LYS A 93 -12.60 -0.22 6.66
CA LYS A 93 -13.93 -0.78 6.43
C LYS A 93 -14.34 -1.74 7.56
N ALA A 94 -13.44 -2.64 7.96
CA ALA A 94 -13.70 -3.58 9.05
C ALA A 94 -13.96 -2.85 10.37
N LYS A 95 -13.18 -1.83 10.70
CA LYS A 95 -13.38 -0.99 11.90
C LYS A 95 -14.70 -0.22 11.86
N ALA A 96 -15.13 0.24 10.69
CA ALA A 96 -16.42 0.91 10.54
C ALA A 96 -17.59 -0.05 10.82
N PHE A 97 -17.50 -1.31 10.37
CA PHE A 97 -18.50 -2.32 10.65
C PHE A 97 -18.51 -2.80 12.11
N THR A 98 -17.34 -2.87 12.73
CA THR A 98 -17.21 -3.36 14.12
C THR A 98 -17.37 -2.26 15.15
N ARG A 99 -17.40 -0.99 14.73
CA ARG A 99 -17.60 0.15 15.62
C ARG A 99 -19.07 0.24 16.06
N GLN A 100 -19.50 -0.73 16.82
CA GLN A 100 -20.68 -0.55 17.66
C GLN A 100 -20.37 0.57 18.67
N PRO A 101 -21.26 1.55 18.83
CA PRO A 101 -21.10 2.48 19.95
C PRO A 101 -21.01 1.64 21.21
N SER A 102 -19.87 1.74 21.90
CA SER A 102 -19.71 0.99 23.14
C SER A 102 -20.84 1.39 24.07
N ARG A 103 -21.78 0.48 24.30
CA ARG A 103 -22.82 0.61 25.34
C ARG A 103 -22.21 0.61 26.73
N LEU A 104 -20.96 0.25 26.83
CA LEU A 104 -20.14 0.41 28.02
C LEU A 104 -19.71 1.88 28.11
N LYS A 105 -20.61 2.77 28.51
CA LYS A 105 -20.21 3.91 29.33
C LYS A 105 -19.51 3.29 30.51
N GLY A 106 -18.18 3.30 30.50
CA GLY A 106 -17.40 2.85 31.65
C GLY A 106 -17.97 3.52 32.84
N ARG A 107 -18.42 2.72 33.81
CA ARG A 107 -18.73 3.22 35.13
C ARG A 107 -17.53 4.08 35.49
N GLN A 108 -17.72 5.37 35.67
CA GLN A 108 -16.66 6.19 36.18
C GLN A 108 -16.21 5.50 37.45
N PHE A 109 -15.01 4.99 37.47
CA PHE A 109 -14.38 4.53 38.68
C PHE A 109 -14.33 5.76 39.57
N GLU A 110 -15.22 5.86 40.52
CA GLU A 110 -15.07 6.81 41.61
C GLU A 110 -13.69 6.53 42.18
N LYS A 111 -12.80 7.51 42.03
CA LYS A 111 -11.49 7.44 42.68
C LYS A 111 -11.83 7.31 44.17
N SER A 112 -11.60 6.12 44.72
CA SER A 112 -11.78 5.93 46.15
C SER A 112 -10.98 7.03 46.88
N PRO A 113 -11.64 7.85 47.73
CA PRO A 113 -10.94 8.86 48.49
C PRO A 113 -9.96 8.11 49.40
N GLY A 114 -8.68 8.25 49.13
CA GLY A 114 -7.67 7.66 49.99
C GLY A 114 -6.58 6.84 49.37
N GLN A 115 -6.56 6.64 48.07
CA GLN A 115 -5.30 6.21 47.42
C GLN A 115 -4.36 7.42 47.34
N HIS A 116 -3.94 7.89 48.50
CA HIS A 116 -2.68 8.59 48.57
C HIS A 116 -1.63 7.62 48.08
N ASN A 117 -0.90 8.00 47.05
CA ASN A 117 0.41 7.41 46.78
C ASN A 117 1.19 7.58 48.09
N ALA A 118 1.06 6.61 48.97
CA ALA A 118 2.00 6.46 50.04
C ALA A 118 3.33 6.25 49.34
N THR A 119 4.03 7.32 49.08
CA THR A 119 5.45 7.30 48.80
C THR A 119 6.02 6.54 49.97
N ARG A 120 6.17 5.22 49.78
CA ARG A 120 6.86 4.37 50.73
C ARG A 120 8.24 5.01 50.84
N ARG A 121 8.43 5.77 51.93
CA ARG A 121 9.75 6.28 52.25
C ARG A 121 10.64 5.04 52.34
N VAL A 122 11.43 4.81 51.31
CA VAL A 122 12.49 3.82 51.34
C VAL A 122 13.44 4.34 52.40
N ARG A 123 13.42 3.72 53.59
CA ARG A 123 14.39 4.03 54.63
C ARG A 123 15.76 3.74 54.02
N ARG A 124 16.54 4.79 53.87
CA ARG A 124 17.92 4.65 53.39
C ARG A 124 18.70 3.97 54.51
N PHE A 125 19.32 2.85 54.17
CA PHE A 125 20.27 2.22 55.05
C PHE A 125 21.53 3.10 55.12
N SER A 126 21.86 3.60 56.30
CA SER A 126 23.10 4.31 56.54
C SER A 126 24.15 3.29 56.99
N PRO A 127 25.16 3.02 56.20
CA PRO A 127 26.15 1.96 56.53
C PRO A 127 27.06 2.32 57.72
N ILE A 128 26.96 3.56 58.23
CA ILE A 128 27.86 4.03 59.28
C ILE A 128 27.30 3.77 60.70
N ASP A 129 25.96 3.72 60.88
CA ASP A 129 25.37 3.67 62.21
C ASP A 129 24.43 2.47 62.46
N GLY A 130 24.22 1.61 61.46
CA GLY A 130 23.36 0.41 61.61
C GLY A 130 21.91 0.67 61.99
N ILE A 131 21.41 1.90 61.86
CA ILE A 131 20.09 2.33 62.30
C ILE A 131 19.27 2.72 61.09
N TYR A 132 17.99 2.25 61.02
CA TYR A 132 17.04 2.66 60.02
C TYR A 132 16.33 3.94 60.52
N GLU A 133 16.46 5.02 59.77
CA GLU A 133 15.63 6.19 59.91
C GLU A 133 14.38 6.13 59.06
#